data_5f6aa8693b1e125f50b5a432d142f61e
#
_entry.id   5f6aa8693b1e125f50b5a432d142f61e
#
_cell.length_a   1.000
_cell.length_b   1.000
_cell.length_c   1.000
_cell.angle_alpha   90.00
_cell.angle_beta   90.00
_cell.angle_gamma   90.00
#
_symmetry.space_group_name_H-M   'P 1'
#
loop_
_entity.id
_entity.type
_entity.pdbx_description
1 polymer ?
#
loop_
_entity_poly.entity_id
_entity_poly.type
_entity_poly.pdbx_seq_one_letter_code
_entity_poly.pdbx_strand_id
1 'polypeptide(L)'
;PGISNWVASSFTLSTASYTARWRGVNRPETGIVYIRGIYWLLMPEYKNRNALSANRPLPNYFWTANTEMRCLSRAIEQSLDHGYAHHIQRLMVIGNFALLTGLDVTEVCDWYLGVYVDAYEWVELPNTLGMALYADNAVIASKPYAASGKYIQKQGNHCQQCQYKPTKVTGPDACPFNSLYWRFIDQHLDRFGGNPRMGLVVANWRKRDPEERAVIVQWA
;
A
#
# COMPACT_ATOMS: atom_id res chain seq x y z
N PRO A 1 -9.85 -16.24 27.28
CA PRO A 1 -10.62 -16.31 26.05
C PRO A 1 -10.94 -14.87 25.63
N GLY A 2 -10.20 -14.24 24.76
CA GLY A 2 -10.50 -12.87 24.35
C GLY A 2 -9.42 -12.14 23.55
N ILE A 3 -8.16 -12.44 23.77
CA ILE A 3 -7.05 -11.72 23.12
C ILE A 3 -6.85 -12.16 21.66
N SER A 4 -7.07 -13.42 21.35
CA SER A 4 -6.87 -13.98 20.01
C SER A 4 -7.87 -13.47 18.95
N ASN A 5 -9.07 -13.05 19.35
CA ASN A 5 -10.09 -12.56 18.42
C ASN A 5 -9.96 -11.06 18.06
N TRP A 6 -9.30 -10.27 18.88
CA TRP A 6 -9.08 -8.84 18.64
C TRP A 6 -7.92 -8.58 17.67
N VAL A 7 -6.92 -9.39 17.72
CA VAL A 7 -5.66 -9.21 16.98
C VAL A 7 -5.83 -9.50 15.48
N ALA A 8 -6.65 -10.47 15.13
CA ALA A 8 -6.99 -10.75 13.73
C ALA A 8 -7.94 -9.72 13.09
N SER A 9 -8.58 -8.86 13.89
CA SER A 9 -9.73 -8.09 13.44
C SER A 9 -9.39 -6.84 12.61
N SER A 10 -8.29 -6.15 12.86
CA SER A 10 -8.06 -4.88 12.15
C SER A 10 -7.47 -5.04 10.74
N PHE A 11 -6.62 -6.05 10.51
CA PHE A 11 -6.10 -6.33 9.18
C PHE A 11 -7.03 -7.27 8.38
N THR A 12 -7.65 -8.25 9.05
CA THR A 12 -8.52 -9.25 8.43
C THR A 12 -9.94 -8.76 8.15
N LEU A 13 -10.51 -7.85 8.93
CA LEU A 13 -11.87 -7.34 8.70
C LEU A 13 -11.99 -6.58 7.37
N SER A 14 -10.99 -5.82 6.96
CA SER A 14 -11.04 -5.13 5.67
C SER A 14 -10.82 -6.07 4.50
N THR A 15 -9.97 -7.08 4.67
CA THR A 15 -9.73 -8.12 3.66
C THR A 15 -10.96 -9.04 3.53
N ALA A 16 -11.58 -9.39 4.66
CA ALA A 16 -12.81 -10.17 4.70
C ALA A 16 -13.97 -9.45 4.03
N SER A 17 -14.15 -8.15 4.27
CA SER A 17 -15.19 -7.36 3.62
C SER A 17 -14.97 -7.23 2.10
N TYR A 18 -13.71 -7.21 1.66
CA TYR A 18 -13.36 -7.09 0.26
C TYR A 18 -13.52 -8.42 -0.50
N THR A 19 -12.99 -9.52 0.02
CA THR A 19 -13.12 -10.85 -0.62
C THR A 19 -14.55 -11.40 -0.54
N ALA A 20 -15.28 -11.14 0.54
CA ALA A 20 -16.68 -11.51 0.69
C ALA A 20 -17.60 -10.75 -0.29
N ARG A 21 -17.32 -9.46 -0.51
CA ARG A 21 -18.07 -8.65 -1.48
C ARG A 21 -17.88 -9.13 -2.93
N TRP A 22 -16.71 -9.68 -3.22
CA TRP A 22 -16.37 -10.20 -4.55
C TRP A 22 -17.08 -11.52 -4.89
N ARG A 23 -17.43 -12.32 -3.89
CA ARG A 23 -18.09 -13.65 -4.07
C ARG A 23 -19.51 -13.72 -3.54
N GLY A 24 -20.12 -12.60 -3.17
CA GLY A 24 -21.48 -12.59 -2.62
C GLY A 24 -21.62 -13.19 -1.21
N VAL A 25 -20.50 -13.45 -0.53
CA VAL A 25 -20.46 -14.03 0.82
C VAL A 25 -20.05 -12.94 1.82
N ASN A 26 -20.98 -12.50 2.63
CA ASN A 26 -20.79 -11.39 3.58
C ASN A 26 -20.45 -11.92 5.00
N ARG A 27 -19.41 -12.78 5.12
CA ARG A 27 -18.96 -13.36 6.39
C ARG A 27 -17.48 -13.06 6.63
N PRO A 28 -17.10 -12.44 7.76
CA PRO A 28 -15.70 -12.15 8.11
C PRO A 28 -14.79 -13.38 8.08
N GLU A 29 -15.31 -14.54 8.49
CA GLU A 29 -14.57 -15.81 8.54
C GLU A 29 -14.06 -16.24 7.15
N THR A 30 -14.78 -15.89 6.09
CA THR A 30 -14.40 -16.26 4.71
C THR A 30 -13.10 -15.59 4.28
N GLY A 31 -12.88 -14.35 4.70
CA GLY A 31 -11.63 -13.64 4.43
C GLY A 31 -10.43 -14.27 5.13
N ILE A 32 -10.58 -14.65 6.39
CA ILE A 32 -9.53 -15.32 7.15
C ILE A 32 -9.16 -16.66 6.51
N VAL A 33 -10.16 -17.47 6.15
CA VAL A 33 -9.94 -18.75 5.48
C VAL A 33 -9.24 -18.56 4.13
N TYR A 34 -9.61 -17.54 3.36
CA TYR A 34 -8.99 -17.23 2.07
C TYR A 34 -7.52 -16.84 2.22
N ILE A 35 -7.19 -15.91 3.09
CA ILE A 35 -5.82 -15.47 3.38
C ILE A 35 -4.95 -16.63 3.87
N ARG A 36 -5.48 -17.40 4.83
CA ARG A 36 -4.80 -18.59 5.36
C ARG A 36 -4.60 -19.65 4.27
N GLY A 37 -5.59 -19.85 3.41
CA GLY A 37 -5.49 -20.77 2.27
C GLY A 37 -4.39 -20.36 1.29
N ILE A 38 -4.30 -19.09 0.94
CA ILE A 38 -3.23 -18.56 0.06
C ILE A 38 -1.87 -18.81 0.69
N TYR A 39 -1.68 -18.46 1.96
CA TYR A 39 -0.44 -18.70 2.65
C TYR A 39 -0.04 -20.18 2.60
N TRP A 40 -0.90 -21.10 3.07
CA TRP A 40 -0.54 -22.52 3.17
C TRP A 40 -0.42 -23.23 1.83
N LEU A 41 -1.15 -22.81 0.80
CA LEU A 41 -1.12 -23.45 -0.50
C LEU A 41 0.01 -22.95 -1.41
N LEU A 42 0.51 -21.74 -1.18
CA LEU A 42 1.48 -21.10 -2.07
C LEU A 42 2.87 -20.95 -1.44
N MET A 43 3.04 -21.23 -0.13
CA MET A 43 4.35 -21.26 0.50
C MET A 43 5.16 -22.50 0.09
N PRO A 44 6.51 -22.42 0.04
CA PRO A 44 7.34 -21.25 0.37
C PRO A 44 7.53 -20.23 -0.77
N GLU A 45 7.11 -20.53 -1.99
CA GLU A 45 7.37 -19.71 -3.18
C GLU A 45 6.65 -18.36 -3.12
N TYR A 46 5.54 -18.25 -2.38
CA TYR A 46 4.74 -17.04 -2.28
C TYR A 46 5.54 -15.85 -1.74
N LYS A 47 6.36 -16.07 -0.71
CA LYS A 47 7.17 -15.02 -0.09
C LYS A 47 8.23 -14.40 -1.02
N ASN A 48 8.61 -15.11 -2.08
CA ASN A 48 9.62 -14.65 -3.04
C ASN A 48 8.99 -13.89 -4.23
N ARG A 49 7.67 -13.68 -4.23
CA ARG A 49 6.98 -12.98 -5.33
C ARG A 49 7.29 -11.50 -5.32
N ASN A 50 7.66 -11.00 -6.48
CA ASN A 50 7.93 -9.59 -6.73
C ASN A 50 7.49 -9.19 -8.14
N ALA A 51 6.19 -9.18 -8.38
CA ALA A 51 5.64 -8.97 -9.71
C ALA A 51 5.92 -7.58 -10.30
N LEU A 52 6.22 -6.58 -9.46
CA LEU A 52 6.52 -5.22 -9.89
C LEU A 52 8.02 -4.92 -9.97
N SER A 53 8.88 -5.91 -9.69
CA SER A 53 10.35 -5.76 -9.66
C SER A 53 10.82 -4.64 -8.73
N ALA A 54 10.16 -4.51 -7.58
CA ALA A 54 10.48 -3.54 -6.54
C ALA A 54 11.74 -4.00 -5.78
N ASN A 55 12.76 -3.16 -5.75
CA ASN A 55 14.09 -3.52 -5.21
C ASN A 55 14.83 -2.36 -4.55
N ARG A 56 14.15 -1.26 -4.24
CA ARG A 56 14.78 -0.14 -3.52
C ARG A 56 14.88 -0.48 -2.05
N PRO A 57 16.04 -0.25 -1.42
CA PRO A 57 16.22 -0.53 0.01
C PRO A 57 15.26 0.29 0.87
N LEU A 58 14.90 -0.27 2.03
CA LEU A 58 14.03 0.40 2.99
C LEU A 58 14.73 1.64 3.57
N PRO A 59 14.14 2.84 3.43
CA PRO A 59 14.78 4.07 3.89
C PRO A 59 14.88 4.13 5.42
N ASN A 60 15.94 4.76 5.93
CA ASN A 60 16.20 4.87 7.36
C ASN A 60 15.04 5.47 8.18
N TYR A 61 14.21 6.31 7.60
CA TYR A 61 13.08 6.91 8.31
C TYR A 61 11.96 5.89 8.65
N PHE A 62 11.98 4.68 8.10
CA PHE A 62 11.13 3.60 8.60
C PHE A 62 11.47 3.19 10.04
N TRP A 63 12.69 3.51 10.49
CA TRP A 63 13.16 3.24 11.86
C TRP A 63 13.20 4.47 12.76
N THR A 64 13.14 5.66 12.18
CA THR A 64 13.29 6.91 12.93
C THR A 64 12.07 7.83 12.85
N ALA A 65 11.11 7.53 11.97
CA ALA A 65 9.98 8.38 11.61
C ALA A 65 10.38 9.80 11.11
N ASN A 66 11.67 10.05 10.88
CA ASN A 66 12.19 11.37 10.50
C ASN A 66 12.01 11.63 9.00
N THR A 67 10.82 12.06 8.63
CA THR A 67 10.48 12.50 7.27
C THR A 67 9.56 13.72 7.33
N GLU A 68 9.71 14.62 6.36
CA GLU A 68 8.88 15.81 6.23
C GLU A 68 7.44 15.52 5.77
N MET A 69 7.19 14.31 5.27
CA MET A 69 5.85 13.84 4.91
C MET A 69 5.06 13.51 6.18
N ARG A 70 4.34 14.51 6.73
CA ARG A 70 3.67 14.39 8.03
C ARG A 70 2.80 13.13 8.20
N CYS A 71 2.04 12.73 7.17
CA CYS A 71 1.22 11.52 7.25
C CYS A 71 2.07 10.27 7.42
N LEU A 72 3.20 10.18 6.70
CA LEU A 72 4.11 9.05 6.79
C LEU A 72 4.87 9.05 8.12
N SER A 73 5.44 10.21 8.53
CA SER A 73 6.11 10.38 9.82
C SER A 73 5.22 9.93 10.98
N ARG A 74 3.99 10.44 11.06
CA ARG A 74 3.06 10.09 12.15
C ARG A 74 2.59 8.64 12.12
N ALA A 75 2.41 8.06 10.94
CA ALA A 75 2.02 6.66 10.82
C ALA A 75 3.17 5.72 11.25
N ILE A 76 4.41 6.04 10.90
CA ILE A 76 5.59 5.27 11.31
C ILE A 76 5.86 5.47 12.80
N GLU A 77 5.87 6.70 13.31
CA GLU A 77 6.05 7.01 14.74
C GLU A 77 5.05 6.20 15.60
N GLN A 78 3.76 6.26 15.26
CA GLN A 78 2.75 5.49 15.96
C GLN A 78 3.01 3.98 15.89
N SER A 79 3.48 3.47 14.74
CA SER A 79 3.79 2.05 14.57
C SER A 79 4.95 1.62 15.46
N LEU A 80 6.01 2.43 15.55
CA LEU A 80 7.19 2.15 16.37
C LEU A 80 6.90 2.26 17.86
N ASP A 81 6.14 3.29 18.28
CA ASP A 81 5.86 3.55 19.70
C ASP A 81 4.88 2.55 20.31
N HIS A 82 3.90 2.11 19.53
CA HIS A 82 2.81 1.28 20.04
C HIS A 82 2.77 -0.14 19.48
N GLY A 83 3.65 -0.48 18.52
CA GLY A 83 3.58 -1.74 17.80
C GLY A 83 2.25 -1.92 17.04
N TYR A 84 1.54 -0.81 16.78
CA TYR A 84 0.21 -0.83 16.19
C TYR A 84 -0.08 0.44 15.37
N ALA A 85 -0.68 0.23 14.20
CA ALA A 85 -1.30 1.29 13.42
C ALA A 85 -2.64 0.80 12.83
N HIS A 86 -3.58 1.73 12.66
CA HIS A 86 -4.85 1.41 12.01
C HIS A 86 -4.63 0.89 10.58
N HIS A 87 -5.47 -0.05 10.12
CA HIS A 87 -5.36 -0.67 8.79
C HIS A 87 -5.16 0.36 7.66
N ILE A 88 -5.88 1.48 7.69
CA ILE A 88 -5.73 2.53 6.66
C ILE A 88 -4.33 3.17 6.70
N GLN A 89 -3.72 3.33 7.86
CA GLN A 89 -2.35 3.83 7.97
C GLN A 89 -1.36 2.80 7.40
N ARG A 90 -1.53 1.52 7.73
CA ARG A 90 -0.68 0.44 7.19
C ARG A 90 -0.82 0.36 5.67
N LEU A 91 -2.04 0.22 5.15
CA LEU A 91 -2.27 0.01 3.71
C LEU A 91 -2.07 1.28 2.89
N MET A 92 -2.74 2.38 3.27
CA MET A 92 -2.88 3.54 2.38
C MET A 92 -1.89 4.66 2.65
N VAL A 93 -1.09 4.58 3.72
CA VAL A 93 -0.01 5.53 3.98
C VAL A 93 1.34 4.83 3.83
N ILE A 94 1.69 3.91 4.72
CA ILE A 94 3.00 3.22 4.71
C ILE A 94 3.11 2.28 3.51
N GLY A 95 2.15 1.38 3.32
CA GLY A 95 2.14 0.43 2.20
C GLY A 95 2.01 1.11 0.83
N ASN A 96 1.16 2.13 0.72
CA ASN A 96 1.04 2.93 -0.50
C ASN A 96 2.36 3.65 -0.84
N PHE A 97 3.06 4.21 0.16
CA PHE A 97 4.37 4.80 -0.07
C PHE A 97 5.39 3.75 -0.57
N ALA A 98 5.46 2.60 0.10
CA ALA A 98 6.34 1.50 -0.30
C ALA A 98 6.05 1.01 -1.73
N LEU A 99 4.76 0.83 -2.08
CA LEU A 99 4.32 0.48 -3.43
C LEU A 99 4.75 1.50 -4.47
N LEU A 100 4.46 2.78 -4.25
CA LEU A 100 4.71 3.86 -5.22
C LEU A 100 6.20 4.12 -5.44
N THR A 101 7.01 3.91 -4.42
CA THR A 101 8.47 4.08 -4.48
C THR A 101 9.21 2.82 -4.92
N GLY A 102 8.54 1.66 -4.94
CA GLY A 102 9.15 0.39 -5.32
C GLY A 102 10.17 -0.11 -4.29
N LEU A 103 9.85 -0.01 -2.98
CA LEU A 103 10.69 -0.55 -1.92
C LEU A 103 10.74 -2.08 -2.00
N ASP A 104 11.86 -2.65 -1.58
CA ASP A 104 12.08 -4.10 -1.58
C ASP A 104 10.97 -4.82 -0.81
N VAL A 105 10.37 -5.81 -1.46
CA VAL A 105 9.19 -6.51 -0.93
C VAL A 105 9.52 -7.24 0.36
N THR A 106 10.67 -7.88 0.42
CA THR A 106 11.10 -8.66 1.60
C THR A 106 11.35 -7.74 2.78
N GLU A 107 12.11 -6.65 2.57
CA GLU A 107 12.41 -5.69 3.63
C GLU A 107 11.14 -5.03 4.20
N VAL A 108 10.16 -4.70 3.34
CA VAL A 108 8.87 -4.16 3.80
C VAL A 108 8.08 -5.21 4.59
N CYS A 109 7.99 -6.46 4.11
CA CYS A 109 7.30 -7.53 4.84
C CYS A 109 7.96 -7.82 6.19
N ASP A 110 9.28 -7.87 6.24
CA ASP A 110 10.04 -8.09 7.47
C ASP A 110 9.84 -6.93 8.46
N TRP A 111 9.80 -5.69 7.98
CA TRP A 111 9.50 -4.53 8.81
C TRP A 111 8.09 -4.61 9.41
N TYR A 112 7.07 -4.97 8.63
CA TYR A 112 5.70 -5.13 9.13
C TYR A 112 5.61 -6.25 10.16
N LEU A 113 6.24 -7.38 9.87
CA LEU A 113 6.26 -8.53 10.79
C LEU A 113 6.98 -8.21 12.10
N GLY A 114 8.08 -7.46 12.04
CA GLY A 114 8.89 -7.11 13.21
C GLY A 114 8.31 -5.98 14.07
N VAL A 115 7.57 -5.04 13.47
CA VAL A 115 7.06 -3.84 14.18
C VAL A 115 5.70 -4.08 14.81
N TYR A 116 4.77 -4.77 14.13
CA TYR A 116 3.41 -4.88 14.62
C TYR A 116 3.20 -6.08 15.55
N VAL A 117 2.69 -5.83 16.75
CA VAL A 117 2.42 -6.87 17.77
C VAL A 117 1.31 -7.85 17.34
N ASP A 118 0.48 -7.47 16.38
CA ASP A 118 -0.60 -8.28 15.82
C ASP A 118 -0.21 -8.96 14.49
N ALA A 119 1.05 -8.86 14.07
CA ALA A 119 1.56 -9.46 12.84
C ALA A 119 1.92 -10.94 13.07
N TYR A 120 1.13 -11.82 12.47
CA TYR A 120 1.46 -13.23 12.29
C TYR A 120 1.77 -13.46 10.81
N GLU A 121 2.84 -14.17 10.49
CA GLU A 121 3.32 -14.32 9.11
C GLU A 121 2.21 -14.76 8.13
N TRP A 122 1.36 -15.71 8.52
CA TRP A 122 0.27 -16.19 7.67
C TRP A 122 -0.82 -15.14 7.39
N VAL A 123 -0.96 -14.13 8.23
CA VAL A 123 -1.88 -12.99 8.03
C VAL A 123 -1.15 -11.84 7.37
N GLU A 124 0.01 -11.49 7.92
CA GLU A 124 0.76 -10.30 7.53
C GLU A 124 1.28 -10.42 6.10
N LEU A 125 1.96 -11.53 5.79
CA LEU A 125 2.61 -11.71 4.49
C LEU A 125 1.64 -11.55 3.29
N PRO A 126 0.48 -12.24 3.21
CA PRO A 126 -0.45 -12.03 2.11
C PRO A 126 -1.04 -10.62 2.07
N ASN A 127 -1.25 -9.99 3.22
CA ASN A 127 -1.78 -8.62 3.27
C ASN A 127 -0.74 -7.58 2.86
N THR A 128 0.51 -7.72 3.26
CA THR A 128 1.57 -6.78 2.89
C THR A 128 2.07 -7.05 1.47
N LEU A 129 2.55 -8.25 1.18
CA LEU A 129 3.05 -8.61 -0.14
C LEU A 129 1.97 -8.53 -1.23
N GLY A 130 0.79 -9.13 -0.97
CA GLY A 130 -0.28 -9.22 -1.97
C GLY A 130 -1.14 -7.98 -2.05
N MET A 131 -1.64 -7.47 -0.92
CA MET A 131 -2.58 -6.35 -0.92
C MET A 131 -1.87 -5.00 -0.99
N ALA A 132 -0.90 -4.75 -0.10
CA ALA A 132 -0.26 -3.44 -0.03
C ALA A 132 0.73 -3.22 -1.18
N LEU A 133 1.58 -4.20 -1.48
CA LEU A 133 2.65 -4.09 -2.48
C LEU A 133 2.26 -4.64 -3.86
N TYR A 134 1.13 -5.32 -3.99
CA TYR A 134 0.70 -5.95 -5.25
C TYR A 134 1.77 -6.87 -5.87
N ALA A 135 2.65 -7.42 -5.03
CA ALA A 135 3.79 -8.21 -5.47
C ALA A 135 3.42 -9.64 -5.92
N ASP A 136 2.21 -10.10 -5.58
CA ASP A 136 1.69 -11.42 -5.94
C ASP A 136 0.97 -11.50 -7.30
N ASN A 137 0.92 -10.40 -8.03
CA ASN A 137 0.29 -10.31 -9.35
C ASN A 137 -1.21 -10.64 -9.32
N ALA A 138 -1.98 -9.96 -8.48
CA ALA A 138 -3.44 -10.05 -8.40
C ALA A 138 -3.99 -11.34 -7.76
N VAL A 139 -3.21 -12.08 -6.98
CA VAL A 139 -3.73 -13.21 -6.20
C VAL A 139 -4.66 -12.70 -5.08
N ILE A 140 -4.23 -11.69 -4.32
CA ILE A 140 -5.02 -11.07 -3.25
C ILE A 140 -5.86 -9.91 -3.76
N ALA A 141 -5.24 -8.94 -4.41
CA ALA A 141 -5.86 -7.69 -4.80
C ALA A 141 -6.06 -7.63 -6.32
N SER A 142 -7.29 -7.40 -6.79
CA SER A 142 -7.60 -7.31 -8.23
C SER A 142 -7.01 -6.07 -8.94
N LYS A 143 -6.47 -5.11 -8.18
CA LYS A 143 -5.73 -3.94 -8.64
C LYS A 143 -4.80 -3.45 -7.53
N PRO A 144 -3.71 -2.72 -7.86
CA PRO A 144 -2.89 -2.09 -6.83
C PRO A 144 -3.69 -1.03 -6.05
N TYR A 145 -3.41 -0.93 -4.76
CA TYR A 145 -3.98 0.10 -3.87
C TYR A 145 -3.18 1.41 -3.94
N ALA A 146 -2.74 1.76 -5.16
CA ALA A 146 -2.06 3.02 -5.41
C ALA A 146 -3.00 4.21 -5.22
N ALA A 147 -2.56 5.20 -4.46
CA ALA A 147 -3.35 6.39 -4.13
C ALA A 147 -2.49 7.66 -4.09
N SER A 148 -3.07 8.77 -4.53
CA SER A 148 -2.45 10.11 -4.49
C SER A 148 -2.67 10.81 -3.14
N GLY A 149 -2.00 11.94 -2.93
CA GLY A 149 -2.15 12.77 -1.74
C GLY A 149 -3.59 13.25 -1.48
N LYS A 150 -4.41 13.42 -2.51
CA LYS A 150 -5.84 13.75 -2.36
C LYS A 150 -6.64 12.66 -1.65
N TYR A 151 -6.28 11.39 -1.86
CA TYR A 151 -6.90 10.29 -1.14
C TYR A 151 -6.52 10.34 0.35
N ILE A 152 -5.22 10.50 0.65
CA ILE A 152 -4.70 10.58 2.02
C ILE A 152 -5.33 11.76 2.78
N GLN A 153 -5.49 12.90 2.12
CA GLN A 153 -6.17 14.08 2.68
C GLN A 153 -7.60 13.77 3.17
N LYS A 154 -8.33 12.89 2.48
CA LYS A 154 -9.69 12.50 2.85
C LYS A 154 -9.73 11.52 4.04
N GLN A 155 -8.62 10.85 4.34
CA GLN A 155 -8.56 9.85 5.41
C GLN A 155 -8.21 10.41 6.78
N GLY A 156 -7.76 11.67 6.85
CA GLY A 156 -7.37 12.28 8.12
C GLY A 156 -6.99 13.75 8.00
N ASN A 157 -6.48 14.31 9.08
CA ASN A 157 -6.14 15.73 9.20
C ASN A 157 -4.64 16.03 9.01
N HIS A 158 -3.82 15.02 8.68
CA HIS A 158 -2.36 15.19 8.55
C HIS A 158 -1.97 16.31 7.57
N CYS A 159 -2.71 16.45 6.46
CA CYS A 159 -2.41 17.43 5.42
C CYS A 159 -2.63 18.89 5.87
N GLN A 160 -3.44 19.14 6.91
CA GLN A 160 -3.68 20.51 7.41
C GLN A 160 -2.41 21.14 8.01
N GLN A 161 -1.52 20.33 8.56
CA GLN A 161 -0.28 20.77 9.20
C GLN A 161 0.97 20.24 8.46
N CYS A 162 0.81 19.79 7.22
CA CYS A 162 1.90 19.32 6.38
C CYS A 162 2.43 20.47 5.52
N GLN A 163 3.74 20.55 5.32
CA GLN A 163 4.33 21.53 4.42
C GLN A 163 3.93 21.28 2.95
N TYR A 164 3.63 20.04 2.60
CA TYR A 164 3.26 19.67 1.24
C TYR A 164 1.76 19.81 0.98
N LYS A 165 1.42 20.31 -0.20
CA LYS A 165 0.04 20.57 -0.63
C LYS A 165 -0.50 19.42 -1.48
N PRO A 166 -1.56 18.70 -1.04
CA PRO A 166 -2.11 17.56 -1.77
C PRO A 166 -2.80 17.93 -3.08
N THR A 167 -2.96 19.23 -3.38
CA THR A 167 -3.51 19.73 -4.65
C THR A 167 -2.46 19.89 -5.75
N LYS A 168 -1.17 20.00 -5.36
CA LYS A 168 -0.05 20.18 -6.30
C LYS A 168 0.58 18.83 -6.66
N VAL A 169 1.00 18.71 -7.94
CA VAL A 169 1.63 17.49 -8.47
C VAL A 169 3.15 17.65 -8.55
N THR A 170 3.62 18.85 -8.89
CA THR A 170 5.04 19.20 -9.02
C THR A 170 5.33 20.50 -8.29
N GLY A 171 6.60 20.75 -7.97
CA GLY A 171 7.07 21.92 -7.25
C GLY A 171 7.46 21.64 -5.79
N PRO A 172 8.25 22.52 -5.15
CA PRO A 172 8.89 22.25 -3.87
C PRO A 172 7.90 22.03 -2.72
N ASP A 173 6.68 22.54 -2.81
CA ASP A 173 5.59 22.32 -1.86
C ASP A 173 4.54 21.30 -2.35
N ALA A 174 4.82 20.57 -3.43
CA ALA A 174 3.92 19.53 -3.93
C ALA A 174 3.96 18.28 -3.04
N CYS A 175 2.80 17.65 -2.85
CA CYS A 175 2.75 16.39 -2.10
C CYS A 175 3.45 15.28 -2.90
N PRO A 176 4.51 14.63 -2.37
CA PRO A 176 5.24 13.59 -3.09
C PRO A 176 4.37 12.42 -3.56
N PHE A 177 3.31 12.08 -2.82
CA PHE A 177 2.37 11.05 -3.26
C PHE A 177 1.73 11.31 -4.61
N ASN A 178 1.63 12.57 -5.05
CA ASN A 178 1.00 12.89 -6.33
C ASN A 178 1.91 12.56 -7.52
N SER A 179 3.16 12.99 -7.48
CA SER A 179 4.13 12.67 -8.54
C SER A 179 4.49 11.19 -8.55
N LEU A 180 4.74 10.59 -7.36
CA LEU A 180 4.99 9.16 -7.21
C LEU A 180 3.84 8.31 -7.75
N TYR A 181 2.58 8.70 -7.50
CA TYR A 181 1.41 8.00 -8.02
C TYR A 181 1.40 7.97 -9.56
N TRP A 182 1.63 9.12 -10.20
CA TRP A 182 1.64 9.17 -11.65
C TRP A 182 2.84 8.47 -12.27
N ARG A 183 4.02 8.58 -11.65
CA ARG A 183 5.19 7.80 -12.04
C ARG A 183 4.93 6.31 -11.95
N PHE A 184 4.32 5.83 -10.88
CA PHE A 184 3.94 4.43 -10.73
C PHE A 184 2.99 3.96 -11.85
N ILE A 185 1.99 4.78 -12.21
CA ILE A 185 1.09 4.48 -13.33
C ILE A 185 1.87 4.44 -14.64
N ASP A 186 2.76 5.40 -14.88
CA ASP A 186 3.58 5.46 -16.10
C ASP A 186 4.49 4.23 -16.25
N GLN A 187 5.19 3.86 -15.20
CA GLN A 187 6.09 2.69 -15.18
C GLN A 187 5.38 1.36 -15.46
N HIS A 188 4.11 1.26 -15.14
CA HIS A 188 3.34 0.03 -15.24
C HIS A 188 2.18 0.10 -16.25
N LEU A 189 2.24 1.01 -17.22
CA LEU A 189 1.19 1.20 -18.22
C LEU A 189 0.82 -0.09 -18.98
N ASP A 190 1.82 -0.87 -19.38
CA ASP A 190 1.61 -2.11 -20.12
C ASP A 190 0.90 -3.15 -19.27
N ARG A 191 1.29 -3.26 -18.00
CA ARG A 191 0.69 -4.19 -17.05
C ARG A 191 -0.76 -3.84 -16.70
N PHE A 192 -1.04 -2.55 -16.50
CA PHE A 192 -2.36 -2.08 -16.05
C PHE A 192 -3.29 -1.68 -17.20
N GLY A 193 -2.77 -1.56 -18.43
CA GLY A 193 -3.56 -1.14 -19.58
C GLY A 193 -4.74 -2.07 -19.90
N GLY A 194 -4.59 -3.37 -19.63
CA GLY A 194 -5.65 -4.37 -19.77
C GLY A 194 -6.51 -4.61 -18.54
N ASN A 195 -6.22 -3.95 -17.40
CA ASN A 195 -6.99 -4.14 -16.18
C ASN A 195 -8.24 -3.26 -16.17
N PRO A 196 -9.48 -3.82 -16.17
CA PRO A 196 -10.72 -3.02 -16.23
C PRO A 196 -10.86 -2.03 -15.08
N ARG A 197 -10.29 -2.33 -13.90
CA ARG A 197 -10.35 -1.46 -12.71
C ARG A 197 -9.33 -0.32 -12.74
N MET A 198 -8.34 -0.40 -13.62
CA MET A 198 -7.32 0.64 -13.83
C MET A 198 -7.53 1.44 -15.12
N GLY A 199 -8.43 0.99 -15.99
CA GLY A 199 -8.63 1.57 -17.33
C GLY A 199 -8.88 3.08 -17.33
N LEU A 200 -9.70 3.59 -16.41
CA LEU A 200 -9.97 5.03 -16.30
C LEU A 200 -8.71 5.82 -15.91
N VAL A 201 -7.92 5.31 -14.99
CA VAL A 201 -6.69 5.96 -14.53
C VAL A 201 -5.65 5.98 -15.65
N VAL A 202 -5.46 4.85 -16.33
CA VAL A 202 -4.55 4.73 -17.47
C VAL A 202 -4.97 5.64 -18.61
N ALA A 203 -6.28 5.70 -18.93
CA ALA A 203 -6.80 6.58 -19.95
C ALA A 203 -6.58 8.08 -19.60
N ASN A 204 -6.80 8.46 -18.34
CA ASN A 204 -6.55 9.81 -17.86
C ASN A 204 -5.06 10.18 -17.94
N TRP A 205 -4.17 9.24 -17.63
CA TRP A 205 -2.73 9.46 -17.78
C TRP A 205 -2.32 9.64 -19.25
N ARG A 206 -2.80 8.78 -20.14
CA ARG A 206 -2.52 8.86 -21.59
C ARG A 206 -3.04 10.14 -22.27
N LYS A 207 -4.11 10.74 -21.73
CA LYS A 207 -4.69 12.00 -22.25
C LYS A 207 -3.89 13.25 -21.87
N ARG A 208 -2.97 13.15 -20.87
CA ARG A 208 -2.14 14.29 -20.50
C ARG A 208 -1.12 14.59 -21.59
N ASP A 209 -0.77 15.87 -21.66
CA ASP A 209 0.31 16.32 -22.54
C ASP A 209 1.62 15.53 -22.26
N PRO A 210 2.35 15.08 -23.29
CA PRO A 210 3.60 14.36 -23.14
C PRO A 210 4.66 15.12 -22.34
N GLU A 211 4.75 16.45 -22.52
CA GLU A 211 5.71 17.30 -21.78
C GLU A 211 5.32 17.37 -20.31
N GLU A 212 4.02 17.56 -20.00
CA GLU A 212 3.52 17.51 -18.62
C GLU A 212 3.84 16.16 -17.96
N ARG A 213 3.66 15.04 -18.66
CA ARG A 213 3.98 13.71 -18.14
C ARG A 213 5.47 13.56 -17.84
N ALA A 214 6.32 14.03 -18.76
CA ALA A 214 7.78 13.97 -18.57
C ALA A 214 8.22 14.76 -17.32
N VAL A 215 7.69 15.98 -17.14
CA VAL A 215 7.95 16.80 -15.95
C VAL A 215 7.51 16.10 -14.66
N ILE A 216 6.33 15.50 -14.64
CA ILE A 216 5.82 14.77 -13.45
C ILE A 216 6.70 13.57 -13.11
N VAL A 217 7.10 12.78 -14.11
CA VAL A 217 7.94 11.60 -13.92
C VAL A 217 9.34 11.97 -13.47
N GLN A 218 9.90 13.04 -14.02
CA GLN A 218 11.21 13.54 -13.61
C GLN A 218 11.20 14.10 -12.18
N TRP A 219 10.08 14.72 -11.75
CA TRP A 219 9.92 15.26 -10.40
C TRP A 219 9.83 14.16 -9.33
N ALA A 220 9.34 12.97 -9.65
CA ALA A 220 9.08 11.86 -8.74
C ALA A 220 10.32 10.99 -8.50
#